data_8e82a19a0dd18db875e04d22619ffba4
#
_entry.id   8e82a19a0dd18db875e04d22619ffba4
#
_cell.length_a   1.000
_cell.length_b   1.000
_cell.length_c   1.000
_cell.angle_alpha   90.00
_cell.angle_beta   90.00
_cell.angle_gamma   90.00
#
_symmetry.space_group_name_H-M   'P 1'
#
loop_
_entity.id
_entity.type
_entity.pdbx_description
1 polymer ?
#
loop_
_entity_poly.entity_id
_entity_poly.type
_entity_poly.pdbx_seq_one_letter_code
_entity_poly.pdbx_strand_id
1 'polypeptide(L)'
;MKFDETFILPFVQKHLGDQAGAEIRKTWQEGMKPIPSGGSFEEKYEVAYANWIWLAKNIYPFIRKRMGEDGLKKFERAEVEALKRKNGGPALFILKLVRAFSVSTAFTMTAKQMGYLFQWLTPFSVPELTRRKAVLNIPQCKILDFPDTEDICRVGCYSTYPMWVAEQFMVDMKCNRQGHSCTITLTPSA
;
A
#
# COMPACT_ATOMS: atom_id res chain seq x y z
N MET A 1 5.54 -9.34 -11.60
CA MET A 1 4.67 -8.81 -10.54
C MET A 1 3.22 -8.93 -10.99
N LYS A 2 2.35 -9.63 -10.22
CA LYS A 2 0.99 -9.92 -10.73
C LYS A 2 -0.04 -8.81 -10.49
N PHE A 3 0.26 -7.82 -9.64
CA PHE A 3 -0.72 -6.78 -9.28
C PHE A 3 -0.93 -5.75 -10.39
N ASP A 4 0.10 -5.40 -11.10
CA ASP A 4 0.09 -4.55 -12.30
C ASP A 4 -0.77 -5.16 -13.42
N GLU A 5 -0.60 -6.44 -13.72
CA GLU A 5 -1.36 -7.14 -14.75
C GLU A 5 -2.80 -7.48 -14.32
N THR A 6 -3.02 -7.77 -13.04
CA THR A 6 -4.33 -8.23 -12.54
C THR A 6 -5.24 -7.10 -12.10
N PHE A 7 -4.72 -5.90 -11.85
CA PHE A 7 -5.49 -4.75 -11.37
C PHE A 7 -5.27 -3.49 -12.21
N ILE A 8 -4.02 -2.99 -12.28
CA ILE A 8 -3.77 -1.66 -12.86
C ILE A 8 -4.11 -1.62 -14.35
N LEU A 9 -3.58 -2.57 -15.13
CA LEU A 9 -3.88 -2.61 -16.57
C LEU A 9 -5.36 -2.79 -16.88
N PRO A 10 -6.10 -3.73 -16.27
CA PRO A 10 -7.54 -3.84 -16.47
C PRO A 10 -8.30 -2.58 -16.09
N PHE A 11 -7.91 -1.87 -15.02
CA PHE A 11 -8.52 -0.61 -14.67
C PHE A 11 -8.29 0.45 -15.74
N VAL A 12 -7.04 0.63 -16.17
CA VAL A 12 -6.67 1.62 -17.22
C VAL A 12 -7.39 1.33 -18.51
N GLN A 13 -7.36 0.08 -19.00
CA GLN A 13 -8.04 -0.31 -20.24
C GLN A 13 -9.55 -0.07 -20.17
N LYS A 14 -10.19 -0.42 -19.05
CA LYS A 14 -11.62 -0.23 -18.86
C LYS A 14 -12.05 1.25 -18.91
N HIS A 15 -11.24 2.16 -18.36
CA HIS A 15 -11.62 3.55 -18.16
C HIS A 15 -11.00 4.51 -19.17
N LEU A 16 -9.88 4.16 -19.79
CA LEU A 16 -9.12 5.00 -20.70
C LEU A 16 -8.85 4.35 -22.07
N GLY A 17 -9.26 3.08 -22.26
CA GLY A 17 -9.10 2.33 -23.50
C GLY A 17 -7.73 1.65 -23.64
N ASP A 18 -7.61 0.81 -24.68
CA ASP A 18 -6.44 -0.03 -24.91
C ASP A 18 -5.17 0.76 -25.23
N GLN A 19 -5.29 1.91 -25.89
CA GLN A 19 -4.15 2.77 -26.18
C GLN A 19 -3.50 3.29 -24.89
N ALA A 20 -4.27 3.71 -23.90
CA ALA A 20 -3.77 4.13 -22.60
C ALA A 20 -3.14 2.95 -21.82
N GLY A 21 -3.72 1.76 -21.94
CA GLY A 21 -3.14 0.53 -21.41
C GLY A 21 -1.78 0.20 -22.03
N ALA A 22 -1.64 0.36 -23.33
CA ALA A 22 -0.36 0.17 -24.04
C ALA A 22 0.69 1.21 -23.63
N GLU A 23 0.29 2.48 -23.48
CA GLU A 23 1.17 3.58 -23.03
C GLU A 23 1.75 3.31 -21.64
N ILE A 24 0.91 2.99 -20.65
CA ILE A 24 1.39 2.72 -19.28
C ILE A 24 2.24 1.45 -19.22
N ARG A 25 1.91 0.42 -19.99
CA ARG A 25 2.73 -0.79 -20.11
C ARG A 25 4.12 -0.48 -20.66
N LYS A 26 4.21 0.35 -21.69
CA LYS A 26 5.49 0.81 -22.26
C LYS A 26 6.31 1.55 -21.22
N THR A 27 5.72 2.51 -20.50
CA THR A 27 6.37 3.24 -19.43
C THR A 27 6.95 2.30 -18.37
N TRP A 28 6.23 1.23 -18.01
CA TRP A 28 6.73 0.25 -17.05
C TRP A 28 7.90 -0.56 -17.60
N GLN A 29 7.80 -1.04 -18.84
CA GLN A 29 8.87 -1.81 -19.47
C GLN A 29 10.17 -1.02 -19.60
N GLU A 30 10.09 0.30 -19.81
CA GLU A 30 11.26 1.17 -19.91
C GLU A 30 11.99 1.37 -18.57
N GLY A 31 11.29 1.31 -17.45
CA GLY A 31 11.88 1.59 -16.14
C GLY A 31 12.03 0.40 -15.21
N MET A 32 11.34 -0.71 -15.48
CA MET A 32 11.42 -1.90 -14.64
C MET A 32 12.63 -2.76 -15.00
N LYS A 33 13.33 -3.23 -13.97
CA LYS A 33 14.47 -4.13 -14.11
C LYS A 33 14.04 -5.58 -13.91
N PRO A 34 14.60 -6.54 -14.66
CA PRO A 34 14.34 -7.95 -14.40
C PRO A 34 14.84 -8.33 -13.00
N ILE A 35 14.03 -9.10 -12.27
CA ILE A 35 14.46 -9.64 -10.98
C ILE A 35 15.50 -10.72 -11.25
N PRO A 36 16.70 -10.65 -10.63
CA PRO A 36 17.75 -11.65 -10.85
C PRO A 36 17.27 -13.06 -10.56
N SER A 37 17.55 -14.01 -11.44
CA SER A 37 17.26 -15.44 -11.22
C SER A 37 18.16 -16.05 -10.13
N GLY A 38 19.42 -15.60 -10.05
CA GLY A 38 20.38 -15.88 -8.99
C GLY A 38 20.42 -14.75 -7.94
N GLY A 39 21.41 -14.77 -7.06
CA GLY A 39 21.64 -13.76 -6.03
C GLY A 39 20.89 -13.97 -4.73
N SER A 40 21.16 -13.12 -3.75
CA SER A 40 20.56 -13.16 -2.42
C SER A 40 19.09 -12.70 -2.44
N PHE A 41 18.37 -13.00 -1.36
CA PHE A 41 17.01 -12.47 -1.17
C PHE A 41 17.01 -10.94 -1.14
N GLU A 42 18.02 -10.33 -0.54
CA GLU A 42 18.14 -8.88 -0.42
C GLU A 42 18.30 -8.19 -1.78
N GLU A 43 19.16 -8.72 -2.66
CA GLU A 43 19.31 -8.21 -4.04
C GLU A 43 18.01 -8.30 -4.84
N LYS A 44 17.30 -9.41 -4.73
CA LYS A 44 15.98 -9.60 -5.38
C LYS A 44 14.94 -8.64 -4.82
N TYR A 45 14.95 -8.43 -3.51
CA TYR A 45 14.05 -7.52 -2.83
C TYR A 45 14.30 -6.08 -3.27
N GLU A 46 15.55 -5.60 -3.32
CA GLU A 46 15.86 -4.24 -3.75
C GLU A 46 15.40 -3.95 -5.17
N VAL A 47 15.59 -4.89 -6.09
CA VAL A 47 15.08 -4.75 -7.47
C VAL A 47 13.55 -4.75 -7.50
N ALA A 48 12.90 -5.63 -6.76
CA ALA A 48 11.44 -5.70 -6.70
C ALA A 48 10.84 -4.44 -6.07
N TYR A 49 11.50 -3.89 -5.04
CA TYR A 49 11.11 -2.66 -4.37
C TYR A 49 11.24 -1.45 -5.30
N ALA A 50 12.38 -1.30 -5.99
CA ALA A 50 12.59 -0.24 -6.98
C ALA A 50 11.56 -0.32 -8.12
N ASN A 51 11.24 -1.52 -8.60
CA ASN A 51 10.20 -1.73 -9.61
C ASN A 51 8.80 -1.33 -9.10
N TRP A 52 8.48 -1.64 -7.84
CA TRP A 52 7.22 -1.22 -7.23
C TRP A 52 7.14 0.31 -7.11
N ILE A 53 8.22 0.98 -6.67
CA ILE A 53 8.30 2.44 -6.63
C ILE A 53 8.10 3.03 -8.04
N TRP A 54 8.77 2.47 -9.05
CA TRP A 54 8.61 2.92 -10.43
C TRP A 54 7.17 2.83 -10.92
N LEU A 55 6.49 1.74 -10.64
CA LEU A 55 5.08 1.55 -10.94
C LEU A 55 4.21 2.61 -10.27
N ALA A 56 4.34 2.74 -8.95
CA ALA A 56 3.49 3.60 -8.15
C ALA A 56 3.67 5.08 -8.49
N LYS A 57 4.91 5.55 -8.68
CA LYS A 57 5.17 6.95 -9.01
C LYS A 57 4.68 7.34 -10.43
N ASN A 58 4.50 6.40 -11.33
CA ASN A 58 4.00 6.69 -12.67
C ASN A 58 2.48 6.56 -12.79
N ILE A 59 1.86 5.61 -12.07
CA ILE A 59 0.42 5.35 -12.23
C ILE A 59 -0.45 6.48 -11.66
N TYR A 60 -0.16 7.00 -10.49
CA TYR A 60 -1.00 8.03 -9.87
C TYR A 60 -1.03 9.34 -10.67
N PRO A 61 0.12 9.90 -11.12
CA PRO A 61 0.10 11.06 -12.02
C PRO A 61 -0.56 10.76 -13.37
N PHE A 62 -0.37 9.55 -13.92
CA PHE A 62 -1.00 9.14 -15.17
C PHE A 62 -2.53 9.16 -15.07
N ILE A 63 -3.10 8.55 -14.04
CA ILE A 63 -4.55 8.55 -13.80
C ILE A 63 -5.05 9.97 -13.57
N ARG A 64 -4.39 10.76 -12.73
CA ARG A 64 -4.78 12.16 -12.46
C ARG A 64 -4.79 13.00 -13.73
N LYS A 65 -3.75 12.89 -14.55
CA LYS A 65 -3.65 13.65 -15.81
C LYS A 65 -4.76 13.32 -16.80
N ARG A 66 -5.20 12.05 -16.85
CA ARG A 66 -6.18 11.56 -17.82
C ARG A 66 -7.62 11.63 -17.36
N MET A 67 -7.86 11.50 -16.05
CA MET A 67 -9.20 11.38 -15.47
C MET A 67 -9.52 12.44 -14.41
N GLY A 68 -8.57 13.32 -14.08
CA GLY A 68 -8.72 14.31 -13.01
C GLY A 68 -8.69 13.68 -11.61
N GLU A 69 -8.95 14.49 -10.58
CA GLU A 69 -8.94 14.03 -9.18
C GLU A 69 -10.07 13.03 -8.89
N ASP A 70 -11.22 13.15 -9.52
CA ASP A 70 -12.31 12.17 -9.36
C ASP A 70 -11.95 10.81 -9.96
N GLY A 71 -11.22 10.80 -11.08
CA GLY A 71 -10.67 9.58 -11.64
C GLY A 71 -9.65 8.92 -10.72
N LEU A 72 -8.80 9.72 -10.08
CA LEU A 72 -7.84 9.22 -9.10
C LEU A 72 -8.56 8.59 -7.89
N LYS A 73 -9.60 9.24 -7.35
CA LYS A 73 -10.42 8.66 -6.28
C LYS A 73 -11.09 7.34 -6.67
N LYS A 74 -11.56 7.23 -7.92
CA LYS A 74 -12.09 5.94 -8.45
C LYS A 74 -11.01 4.87 -8.50
N PHE A 75 -9.79 5.25 -8.90
CA PHE A 75 -8.66 4.34 -8.90
C PHE A 75 -8.28 3.88 -7.50
N GLU A 76 -8.14 4.81 -6.54
CA GLU A 76 -7.89 4.52 -5.11
C GLU A 76 -8.93 3.52 -4.56
N ARG A 77 -10.21 3.76 -4.83
CA ARG A 77 -11.29 2.86 -4.40
C ARG A 77 -11.15 1.47 -5.02
N ALA A 78 -10.85 1.39 -6.30
CA ALA A 78 -10.63 0.12 -7.00
C ALA A 78 -9.38 -0.61 -6.48
N GLU A 79 -8.33 0.13 -6.09
CA GLU A 79 -7.13 -0.41 -5.45
C GLU A 79 -7.44 -1.01 -4.08
N VAL A 80 -8.26 -0.33 -3.25
CA VAL A 80 -8.75 -0.88 -1.97
C VAL A 80 -9.47 -2.21 -2.19
N GLU A 81 -10.37 -2.29 -3.16
CA GLU A 81 -11.08 -3.53 -3.46
C GLU A 81 -10.15 -4.65 -3.97
N ALA A 82 -9.13 -4.30 -4.74
CA ALA A 82 -8.11 -5.26 -5.17
C ALA A 82 -7.26 -5.78 -3.99
N LEU A 83 -6.87 -4.89 -3.07
CA LEU A 83 -6.15 -5.25 -1.84
C LEU A 83 -7.01 -6.15 -0.94
N LYS A 84 -8.29 -5.85 -0.77
CA LYS A 84 -9.24 -6.67 0.01
C LYS A 84 -9.35 -8.08 -0.56
N ARG A 85 -9.48 -8.22 -1.89
CA ARG A 85 -9.53 -9.53 -2.55
C ARG A 85 -8.23 -10.31 -2.36
N LYS A 86 -7.09 -9.66 -2.54
CA LYS A 86 -5.77 -10.28 -2.42
C LYS A 86 -5.47 -10.75 -1.00
N ASN A 87 -5.88 -9.97 -0.01
CA ASN A 87 -5.59 -10.21 1.41
C ASN A 87 -6.81 -10.79 2.17
N GLY A 88 -7.83 -11.25 1.46
CA GLY A 88 -8.92 -12.04 2.00
C GLY A 88 -8.47 -13.47 2.30
N GLY A 89 -9.28 -14.20 3.09
CA GLY A 89 -9.03 -15.61 3.32
C GLY A 89 -9.33 -16.04 4.77
N PRO A 90 -8.96 -17.29 5.14
CA PRO A 90 -9.29 -17.86 6.46
C PRO A 90 -8.78 -17.03 7.64
N ALA A 91 -7.60 -16.43 7.51
CA ALA A 91 -7.02 -15.58 8.57
C ALA A 91 -7.92 -14.35 8.88
N LEU A 92 -8.51 -13.74 7.85
CA LEU A 92 -9.45 -12.63 8.04
C LEU A 92 -10.75 -13.08 8.70
N PHE A 93 -11.24 -14.26 8.36
CA PHE A 93 -12.42 -14.84 9.03
C PHE A 93 -12.14 -15.08 10.51
N ILE A 94 -11.00 -15.67 10.86
CA ILE A 94 -10.57 -15.85 12.25
C ILE A 94 -10.47 -14.51 12.98
N LEU A 95 -9.88 -13.49 12.36
CA LEU A 95 -9.77 -12.16 12.94
C LEU A 95 -11.16 -11.56 13.25
N LYS A 96 -12.11 -11.67 12.34
CA LYS A 96 -13.50 -11.21 12.55
C LYS A 96 -14.17 -11.97 13.70
N LEU A 97 -13.94 -13.28 13.80
CA LEU A 97 -14.44 -14.09 14.89
C LEU A 97 -13.83 -13.64 16.24
N VAL A 98 -12.50 -13.48 16.31
CA VAL A 98 -11.82 -12.97 17.52
C VAL A 98 -12.37 -11.60 17.91
N ARG A 99 -12.62 -10.71 16.94
CA ARG A 99 -13.19 -9.40 17.21
C ARG A 99 -14.58 -9.47 17.85
N ALA A 100 -15.42 -10.41 17.45
CA ALA A 100 -16.74 -10.60 18.04
C ALA A 100 -16.67 -10.90 19.56
N PHE A 101 -15.58 -11.52 20.00
CA PHE A 101 -15.34 -11.79 21.44
C PHE A 101 -14.53 -10.73 22.12
N SER A 102 -13.54 -10.13 21.42
CA SER A 102 -12.61 -9.14 22.00
C SER A 102 -12.03 -8.21 20.93
N VAL A 103 -12.56 -6.99 20.88
CA VAL A 103 -12.05 -5.93 19.98
C VAL A 103 -10.57 -5.66 20.27
N SER A 104 -10.16 -5.61 21.53
CA SER A 104 -8.77 -5.31 21.92
C SER A 104 -7.79 -6.41 21.49
N THR A 105 -8.20 -7.67 21.56
CA THR A 105 -7.37 -8.80 21.09
C THR A 105 -7.23 -8.78 19.59
N ALA A 106 -8.33 -8.62 18.85
CA ALA A 106 -8.31 -8.50 17.40
C ALA A 106 -7.47 -7.32 16.93
N PHE A 107 -7.59 -6.16 17.58
CA PHE A 107 -6.77 -4.99 17.30
C PHE A 107 -5.27 -5.28 17.50
N THR A 108 -4.89 -5.88 18.63
CA THR A 108 -3.48 -6.20 18.88
C THR A 108 -2.90 -7.16 17.86
N MET A 109 -3.68 -8.16 17.44
CA MET A 109 -3.29 -9.09 16.35
C MET A 109 -3.10 -8.35 15.03
N THR A 110 -4.05 -7.49 14.67
CA THR A 110 -3.97 -6.68 13.44
C THR A 110 -2.78 -5.73 13.48
N ALA A 111 -2.56 -5.00 14.59
CA ALA A 111 -1.45 -4.06 14.72
C ALA A 111 -0.08 -4.74 14.56
N LYS A 112 0.09 -5.94 15.13
CA LYS A 112 1.30 -6.76 14.93
C LYS A 112 1.45 -7.19 13.47
N GLN A 113 0.37 -7.65 12.83
CA GLN A 113 0.39 -8.05 11.43
C GLN A 113 0.72 -6.88 10.49
N MET A 114 0.17 -5.70 10.77
CA MET A 114 0.52 -4.47 10.03
C MET A 114 2.00 -4.13 10.18
N GLY A 115 2.58 -4.31 11.38
CA GLY A 115 4.03 -4.18 11.57
C GLY A 115 4.83 -5.08 10.63
N TYR A 116 4.45 -6.35 10.48
CA TYR A 116 5.11 -7.26 9.52
C TYR A 116 4.96 -6.80 8.07
N LEU A 117 3.85 -6.18 7.70
CA LEU A 117 3.67 -5.63 6.35
C LEU A 117 4.52 -4.38 6.13
N PHE A 118 4.60 -3.49 7.12
CA PHE A 118 5.39 -2.25 7.00
C PHE A 118 6.89 -2.48 6.99
N GLN A 119 7.42 -3.53 7.63
CA GLN A 119 8.86 -3.84 7.60
C GLN A 119 9.41 -4.04 6.18
N TRP A 120 8.57 -4.46 5.22
CA TRP A 120 8.93 -4.59 3.82
C TRP A 120 8.99 -3.26 3.07
N LEU A 121 8.37 -2.23 3.60
CA LEU A 121 8.31 -0.91 2.96
C LEU A 121 9.43 0.01 3.45
N THR A 122 9.70 -0.01 4.76
CA THR A 122 10.67 0.89 5.39
C THR A 122 10.99 0.43 6.80
N PRO A 123 12.21 0.67 7.32
CA PRO A 123 12.53 0.43 8.72
C PRO A 123 11.65 1.28 9.66
N PHE A 124 11.17 0.70 10.72
CA PHE A 124 10.37 1.39 11.74
C PHE A 124 10.63 0.82 13.14
N SER A 125 10.21 1.56 14.16
CA SER A 125 10.10 1.11 15.54
C SER A 125 8.64 1.19 16.03
N VAL A 126 8.31 0.45 17.07
CA VAL A 126 6.97 0.45 17.70
C VAL A 126 7.10 0.97 19.13
N PRO A 127 7.14 2.30 19.34
CA PRO A 127 7.28 2.88 20.66
C PRO A 127 6.05 2.66 21.57
N GLU A 128 4.89 2.42 21.00
CA GLU A 128 3.67 2.16 21.74
C GLU A 128 2.88 1.03 21.10
N LEU A 129 2.51 0.03 21.90
CA LEU A 129 1.57 -1.03 21.53
C LEU A 129 0.72 -1.39 22.74
N THR A 130 -0.51 -0.91 22.75
CA THR A 130 -1.51 -1.15 23.77
C THR A 130 -2.73 -1.87 23.19
N ARG A 131 -3.72 -2.16 24.03
CA ARG A 131 -5.00 -2.74 23.58
C ARG A 131 -5.88 -1.78 22.77
N ARG A 132 -5.54 -0.49 22.74
CA ARG A 132 -6.36 0.57 22.11
C ARG A 132 -5.58 1.46 21.13
N LYS A 133 -4.26 1.32 21.11
CA LYS A 133 -3.41 2.17 20.26
C LYS A 133 -2.10 1.47 19.94
N ALA A 134 -1.66 1.59 18.70
CA ALA A 134 -0.30 1.27 18.30
C ALA A 134 0.29 2.47 17.57
N VAL A 135 1.57 2.74 17.82
CA VAL A 135 2.33 3.80 17.15
C VAL A 135 3.53 3.17 16.48
N LEU A 136 3.67 3.40 15.19
CA LEU A 136 4.84 3.04 14.42
C LEU A 136 5.59 4.33 14.10
N ASN A 137 6.86 4.37 14.45
CA ASN A 137 7.74 5.49 14.16
C ASN A 137 8.71 5.10 13.05
N ILE A 138 8.65 5.82 11.93
CA ILE A 138 9.50 5.67 10.75
C ILE A 138 10.45 6.86 10.73
N PRO A 139 11.72 6.71 11.18
CA PRO A 139 12.67 7.82 11.24
C PRO A 139 13.05 8.32 9.85
N GLN A 140 13.15 7.42 8.87
CA GLN A 140 13.40 7.73 7.48
C GLN A 140 12.61 6.79 6.57
N CYS A 141 11.71 7.35 5.77
CA CYS A 141 10.87 6.58 4.86
C CYS A 141 11.65 6.27 3.58
N LYS A 142 11.96 5.01 3.36
CA LYS A 142 12.69 4.51 2.19
C LYS A 142 12.01 4.86 0.84
N ILE A 143 10.69 5.03 0.83
CA ILE A 143 9.96 5.49 -0.36
C ILE A 143 10.43 6.87 -0.81
N LEU A 144 10.69 7.77 0.15
CA LEU A 144 11.09 9.15 -0.09
C LEU A 144 12.57 9.32 -0.46
N ASP A 145 13.36 8.25 -0.42
CA ASP A 145 14.73 8.25 -0.95
C ASP A 145 14.75 8.21 -2.49
N PHE A 146 13.59 7.91 -3.11
CA PHE A 146 13.43 7.95 -4.57
C PHE A 146 12.80 9.28 -5.01
N PRO A 147 13.21 9.86 -6.15
CA PRO A 147 12.63 11.09 -6.65
C PRO A 147 11.19 10.90 -7.12
N ASP A 148 10.39 11.97 -7.00
CA ASP A 148 9.01 12.05 -7.49
C ASP A 148 8.05 11.01 -6.88
N THR A 149 8.21 10.75 -5.56
CA THR A 149 7.42 9.74 -4.83
C THR A 149 6.38 10.31 -3.87
N GLU A 150 6.19 11.64 -3.84
CA GLU A 150 5.21 12.32 -2.98
C GLU A 150 3.80 11.78 -3.18
N ASP A 151 3.42 11.45 -4.41
CA ASP A 151 2.11 10.89 -4.73
C ASP A 151 1.92 9.49 -4.13
N ILE A 152 2.97 8.68 -4.00
CA ILE A 152 2.88 7.39 -3.32
C ILE A 152 2.49 7.59 -1.85
N CYS A 153 3.09 8.59 -1.19
CA CYS A 153 2.75 8.96 0.16
C CYS A 153 1.32 9.51 0.25
N ARG A 154 0.98 10.48 -0.62
CA ARG A 154 -0.32 11.17 -0.63
C ARG A 154 -1.47 10.21 -0.93
N VAL A 155 -1.35 9.39 -1.95
CA VAL A 155 -2.39 8.44 -2.38
C VAL A 155 -2.35 7.17 -1.54
N GLY A 156 -1.19 6.52 -1.40
CA GLY A 156 -1.04 5.27 -0.66
C GLY A 156 -1.25 5.46 0.84
N CYS A 157 -0.33 6.17 1.50
CA CYS A 157 -0.29 6.24 2.96
C CYS A 157 -1.39 7.10 3.59
N TYR A 158 -1.87 8.16 2.89
CA TYR A 158 -2.91 9.04 3.41
C TYR A 158 -4.33 8.70 2.95
N SER A 159 -4.50 7.88 1.92
CA SER A 159 -5.82 7.56 1.37
C SER A 159 -6.05 6.05 1.26
N THR A 160 -5.40 5.36 0.34
CA THR A 160 -5.69 3.96 0.01
C THR A 160 -5.47 3.01 1.19
N TYR A 161 -4.32 3.06 1.86
CA TYR A 161 -4.04 2.16 2.99
C TYR A 161 -4.93 2.40 4.19
N PRO A 162 -5.20 3.64 4.64
CA PRO A 162 -6.19 3.90 5.69
C PRO A 162 -7.57 3.34 5.37
N MET A 163 -8.09 3.55 4.14
CA MET A 163 -9.37 2.99 3.72
C MET A 163 -9.36 1.46 3.75
N TRP A 164 -8.33 0.85 3.17
CA TRP A 164 -8.20 -0.60 3.16
C TRP A 164 -8.15 -1.20 4.56
N VAL A 165 -7.33 -0.63 5.45
CA VAL A 165 -7.16 -1.10 6.83
C VAL A 165 -8.45 -0.94 7.63
N ALA A 166 -9.15 0.19 7.48
CA ALA A 166 -10.43 0.43 8.15
C ALA A 166 -11.50 -0.58 7.69
N GLU A 167 -11.66 -0.78 6.39
CA GLU A 167 -12.71 -1.64 5.85
C GLU A 167 -12.45 -3.14 6.03
N GLN A 168 -11.19 -3.55 5.94
CA GLN A 168 -10.85 -4.97 6.01
C GLN A 168 -10.57 -5.45 7.43
N PHE A 169 -9.88 -4.64 8.22
CA PHE A 169 -9.39 -5.01 9.54
C PHE A 169 -10.07 -4.26 10.68
N MET A 170 -10.94 -3.30 10.36
CA MET A 170 -11.64 -2.46 11.35
C MET A 170 -10.66 -1.75 12.29
N VAL A 171 -9.64 -1.17 11.71
CA VAL A 171 -8.59 -0.39 12.38
C VAL A 171 -8.43 0.94 11.66
N ASP A 172 -8.58 2.04 12.37
CA ASP A 172 -8.29 3.36 11.85
C ASP A 172 -6.79 3.59 11.80
N MET A 173 -6.31 4.07 10.67
CA MET A 173 -4.91 4.38 10.42
C MET A 173 -4.75 5.86 10.13
N LYS A 174 -3.87 6.53 10.85
CA LYS A 174 -3.51 7.93 10.62
C LYS A 174 -2.00 8.05 10.42
N CYS A 175 -1.60 8.68 9.32
CA CYS A 175 -0.21 8.99 9.01
C CYS A 175 0.08 10.46 9.32
N ASN A 176 1.20 10.74 9.95
CA ASN A 176 1.71 12.08 10.19
C ASN A 176 3.16 12.15 9.73
N ARG A 177 3.39 12.80 8.59
CA ARG A 177 4.72 12.95 7.97
C ARG A 177 5.36 14.26 8.40
N GLN A 178 6.66 14.20 8.68
CA GLN A 178 7.51 15.38 8.91
C GLN A 178 8.82 15.19 8.11
N GLY A 179 8.90 15.85 6.96
CA GLY A 179 10.01 15.66 6.04
C GLY A 179 10.09 14.21 5.54
N HIS A 180 11.20 13.52 5.80
CA HIS A 180 11.40 12.11 5.48
C HIS A 180 10.93 11.15 6.59
N SER A 181 10.57 11.64 7.77
CA SER A 181 10.02 10.82 8.85
C SER A 181 8.49 10.72 8.79
N CYS A 182 7.95 9.66 9.36
CA CYS A 182 6.50 9.48 9.47
C CYS A 182 6.15 8.75 10.78
N THR A 183 5.06 9.18 11.40
CA THR A 183 4.44 8.45 12.51
C THR A 183 3.09 7.91 12.03
N ILE A 184 2.90 6.59 12.17
CA ILE A 184 1.62 5.95 11.87
C ILE A 184 0.96 5.58 13.19
N THR A 185 -0.25 6.07 13.39
CA THR A 185 -1.07 5.73 14.56
C THR A 185 -2.21 4.82 14.10
N LEU A 186 -2.35 3.69 14.79
CA LEU A 186 -3.44 2.74 14.61
C LEU A 186 -4.32 2.74 15.86
N THR A 187 -5.65 2.74 15.65
CA THR A 187 -6.65 2.61 16.72
C THR A 187 -7.78 1.67 16.26
N PRO A 188 -8.47 0.95 17.16
CA PRO A 188 -9.65 0.19 16.76
C PRO A 188 -10.69 1.14 16.17
N SER A 189 -11.28 0.79 15.04
CA SER A 189 -12.46 1.50 14.52
C SER A 189 -13.66 1.27 15.43
N ALA A 190 -14.52 2.28 15.53
CA ALA A 190 -15.74 2.25 16.34
C ALA A 190 -16.72 1.15 15.88
#